data_734d55636e1c6decc2c142e1c70bbd29
#
_entry.id   734d55636e1c6decc2c142e1c70bbd29
#
_cell.length_a   1.000
_cell.length_b   1.000
_cell.length_c   1.000
_cell.angle_alpha   90.00
_cell.angle_beta   90.00
_cell.angle_gamma   90.00
#
_symmetry.space_group_name_H-M   'P 1'
#
loop_
_entity.id
_entity.type
_entity.pdbx_description
1 polymer ?
#
loop_
_entity_poly.entity_id
_entity_poly.type
_entity_poly.pdbx_seq_one_letter_code
_entity_poly.pdbx_strand_id
1 'polypeptide(L)'
;MPKGVTRRRPRTRAALLKAALEAFAEHGFHATTIEQICERAGYTRGAYYSNFASKEELFLALFDEHSDRTVRRLADAIDALTAEEYTLARLAELASRIEPDERDWYLVTTEFTLHAIRDRQAAWVLARHDERLRAEIARGLTLVLRRAGRELTVDADRFARLIVALREGGLAQSYVEPAALPPGSLEREFLAPLLEVSTREIPAPGGQSKRSGSDAVI
;
A
#
# COMPACT_ATOMS: atom_id res chain seq x y z
N MET A 1 3.49 -30.96 -28.11
CA MET A 1 4.39 -30.68 -26.97
C MET A 1 4.22 -29.20 -26.64
N PRO A 2 3.59 -28.76 -25.52
CA PRO A 2 3.55 -27.37 -25.15
C PRO A 2 4.93 -26.90 -24.75
N LYS A 3 5.43 -25.80 -25.37
CA LYS A 3 6.70 -25.16 -25.03
C LYS A 3 6.66 -24.71 -23.57
N GLY A 4 7.51 -25.26 -22.73
CA GLY A 4 7.63 -24.91 -21.33
C GLY A 4 7.83 -23.40 -21.16
N VAL A 5 7.07 -22.83 -20.23
CA VAL A 5 7.24 -21.46 -19.75
C VAL A 5 8.66 -21.34 -19.22
N THR A 6 9.55 -20.78 -20.04
CA THR A 6 10.98 -20.69 -19.74
C THR A 6 11.18 -19.80 -18.50
N ARG A 7 11.91 -20.28 -17.50
CA ARG A 7 12.38 -19.53 -16.30
C ARG A 7 13.05 -18.17 -16.63
N ARG A 8 13.32 -17.90 -17.89
CA ARG A 8 13.85 -16.62 -18.41
C ARG A 8 12.86 -15.45 -18.33
N ARG A 9 11.57 -15.67 -18.64
CA ARG A 9 10.58 -14.57 -18.71
C ARG A 9 10.36 -13.85 -17.37
N PRO A 10 10.19 -14.54 -16.23
CA PRO A 10 10.08 -13.87 -14.93
C PRO A 10 11.32 -13.05 -14.55
N ARG A 11 12.53 -13.56 -14.84
CA ARG A 11 13.79 -12.83 -14.56
C ARG A 11 13.92 -11.56 -15.40
N THR A 12 13.61 -11.64 -16.69
CA THR A 12 13.62 -10.47 -17.58
C THR A 12 12.62 -9.42 -17.13
N ARG A 13 11.39 -9.85 -16.77
CA ARG A 13 10.35 -8.95 -16.28
C ARG A 13 10.78 -8.22 -15.00
N ALA A 14 11.29 -8.95 -14.02
CA ALA A 14 11.77 -8.35 -12.76
C ALA A 14 12.94 -7.38 -12.98
N ALA A 15 13.90 -7.70 -13.87
CA ALA A 15 15.00 -6.81 -14.19
C ALA A 15 14.53 -5.52 -14.89
N LEU A 16 13.56 -5.63 -15.81
CA LEU A 16 12.96 -4.45 -16.48
C LEU A 16 12.20 -3.57 -15.49
N LEU A 17 11.44 -4.15 -14.56
CA LEU A 17 10.72 -3.41 -13.54
C LEU A 17 11.68 -2.66 -12.60
N LYS A 18 12.74 -3.33 -12.13
CA LYS A 18 13.76 -2.69 -11.31
C LYS A 18 14.44 -1.53 -12.03
N ALA A 19 14.90 -1.76 -13.27
CA ALA A 19 15.55 -0.72 -14.07
C ALA A 19 14.62 0.45 -14.38
N ALA A 20 13.33 0.18 -14.55
CA ALA A 20 12.31 1.22 -14.76
C ALA A 20 12.11 2.09 -13.52
N LEU A 21 11.99 1.49 -12.32
CA LEU A 21 11.88 2.25 -11.08
C LEU A 21 13.06 3.22 -10.91
N GLU A 22 14.28 2.71 -11.07
CA GLU A 22 15.50 3.53 -10.97
C GLU A 22 15.53 4.64 -12.02
N ALA A 23 15.20 4.33 -13.30
CA ALA A 23 15.20 5.32 -14.37
C ALA A 23 14.10 6.38 -14.20
N PHE A 24 12.91 5.98 -13.78
CA PHE A 24 11.82 6.91 -13.50
C PHE A 24 12.12 7.82 -12.30
N ALA A 25 12.70 7.28 -11.24
CA ALA A 25 13.09 8.08 -10.06
C ALA A 25 14.19 9.10 -10.38
N GLU A 26 15.12 8.75 -11.29
CA GLU A 26 16.25 9.60 -11.69
C GLU A 26 15.86 10.69 -12.71
N HIS A 27 15.06 10.32 -13.71
CA HIS A 27 14.78 11.18 -14.87
C HIS A 27 13.32 11.61 -15.01
N GLY A 28 12.44 11.02 -14.20
CA GLY A 28 10.99 11.17 -14.33
C GLY A 28 10.37 10.21 -15.35
N PHE A 29 9.06 9.96 -15.16
CA PHE A 29 8.31 9.05 -16.03
C PHE A 29 8.30 9.51 -17.49
N HIS A 30 8.06 10.80 -17.77
CA HIS A 30 7.95 11.31 -19.13
C HIS A 30 9.28 11.32 -19.88
N ALA A 31 10.37 11.74 -19.23
CA ALA A 31 11.68 11.85 -19.85
C ALA A 31 12.36 10.49 -20.06
N THR A 32 11.99 9.48 -19.31
CA THR A 32 12.56 8.13 -19.45
C THR A 32 12.08 7.44 -20.71
N THR A 33 12.99 6.92 -21.52
CA THR A 33 12.70 6.15 -22.74
C THR A 33 12.79 4.66 -22.50
N ILE A 34 12.11 3.88 -23.36
CA ILE A 34 12.19 2.40 -23.32
C ILE A 34 13.62 1.92 -23.56
N GLU A 35 14.39 2.63 -24.39
CA GLU A 35 15.79 2.37 -24.66
C GLU A 35 16.64 2.45 -23.39
N GLN A 36 16.49 3.52 -22.62
CA GLN A 36 17.20 3.70 -21.35
C GLN A 36 16.87 2.59 -20.33
N ILE A 37 15.59 2.20 -20.25
CA ILE A 37 15.17 1.08 -19.38
C ILE A 37 15.84 -0.23 -19.85
N CYS A 38 15.83 -0.50 -21.16
CA CYS A 38 16.43 -1.71 -21.72
C CYS A 38 17.94 -1.77 -21.47
N GLU A 39 18.64 -0.65 -21.70
CA GLU A 39 20.08 -0.52 -21.47
C GLU A 39 20.44 -0.77 -20.01
N ARG A 40 19.73 -0.10 -19.09
CA ARG A 40 19.93 -0.27 -17.64
C ARG A 40 19.65 -1.70 -17.18
N ALA A 41 18.62 -2.34 -17.74
CA ALA A 41 18.26 -3.73 -17.43
C ALA A 41 19.18 -4.77 -18.06
N GLY A 42 20.02 -4.40 -19.04
CA GLY A 42 20.85 -5.33 -19.82
C GLY A 42 20.04 -6.19 -20.80
N TYR A 43 18.93 -5.66 -21.34
CA TYR A 43 18.03 -6.36 -22.27
C TYR A 43 17.78 -5.58 -23.55
N THR A 44 17.31 -6.28 -24.59
CA THR A 44 16.96 -5.66 -25.87
C THR A 44 15.53 -5.13 -25.86
N ARG A 45 15.21 -4.18 -26.78
CA ARG A 45 13.83 -3.73 -27.05
C ARG A 45 12.86 -4.87 -27.35
N GLY A 46 13.33 -5.91 -28.08
CA GLY A 46 12.55 -7.11 -28.36
C GLY A 46 12.16 -7.87 -27.08
N ALA A 47 13.08 -7.94 -26.10
CA ALA A 47 12.79 -8.52 -24.80
C ALA A 47 11.81 -7.65 -23.99
N TYR A 48 11.89 -6.32 -24.09
CA TYR A 48 10.90 -5.41 -23.51
C TYR A 48 9.50 -5.65 -24.07
N TYR A 49 9.32 -5.55 -25.38
CA TYR A 49 8.02 -5.70 -26.04
C TYR A 49 7.43 -7.10 -25.96
N SER A 50 8.22 -8.11 -25.64
CA SER A 50 7.69 -9.45 -25.29
C SER A 50 7.08 -9.51 -23.88
N ASN A 51 7.31 -8.51 -23.02
CA ASN A 51 6.81 -8.43 -21.65
C ASN A 51 5.82 -7.30 -21.42
N PHE A 52 5.99 -6.16 -22.09
CA PHE A 52 5.18 -4.95 -21.90
C PHE A 52 4.91 -4.29 -23.26
N ALA A 53 3.65 -3.95 -23.54
CA ALA A 53 3.27 -3.28 -24.78
C ALA A 53 3.62 -1.78 -24.77
N SER A 54 3.66 -1.14 -23.61
CA SER A 54 3.96 0.28 -23.46
C SER A 54 4.70 0.59 -22.15
N LYS A 55 5.14 1.83 -22.00
CA LYS A 55 5.77 2.35 -20.78
C LYS A 55 4.75 2.44 -19.63
N GLU A 56 3.51 2.76 -19.95
CA GLU A 56 2.39 2.80 -19.02
C GLU A 56 2.07 1.40 -18.48
N GLU A 57 2.04 0.37 -19.34
CA GLU A 57 1.83 -1.02 -18.91
C GLU A 57 2.95 -1.47 -17.96
N LEU A 58 4.18 -1.13 -18.27
CA LEU A 58 5.31 -1.42 -17.38
C LEU A 58 5.17 -0.70 -16.04
N PHE A 59 4.78 0.61 -16.03
CA PHE A 59 4.54 1.35 -14.81
C PHE A 59 3.44 0.70 -13.94
N LEU A 60 2.31 0.32 -14.56
CA LEU A 60 1.21 -0.32 -13.84
C LEU A 60 1.61 -1.68 -13.26
N ALA A 61 2.44 -2.43 -13.98
CA ALA A 61 3.01 -3.68 -13.48
C ALA A 61 3.99 -3.45 -12.32
N LEU A 62 4.73 -2.34 -12.34
CA LEU A 62 5.60 -1.92 -11.23
C LEU A 62 4.76 -1.52 -10.01
N PHE A 63 3.66 -0.80 -10.24
CA PHE A 63 2.71 -0.40 -9.19
C PHE A 63 2.11 -1.64 -8.50
N ASP A 64 1.60 -2.61 -9.26
CA ASP A 64 1.04 -3.84 -8.72
C ASP A 64 2.09 -4.62 -7.91
N GLU A 65 3.32 -4.77 -8.42
CA GLU A 65 4.40 -5.50 -7.72
C GLU A 65 4.81 -4.81 -6.42
N HIS A 66 4.90 -3.48 -6.41
CA HIS A 66 5.22 -2.72 -5.21
C HIS A 66 4.10 -2.83 -4.16
N SER A 67 2.85 -2.64 -4.58
CA SER A 67 1.67 -2.76 -3.71
C SER A 67 1.57 -4.14 -3.07
N ASP A 68 1.69 -5.20 -3.88
CA ASP A 68 1.70 -6.58 -3.41
C ASP A 68 2.83 -6.86 -2.41
N ARG A 69 4.03 -6.33 -2.66
CA ARG A 69 5.18 -6.49 -1.76
C ARG A 69 4.93 -5.80 -0.43
N THR A 70 4.40 -4.58 -0.45
CA THR A 70 4.08 -3.80 0.75
C THR A 70 3.00 -4.46 1.60
N VAL A 71 1.90 -4.91 0.96
CA VAL A 71 0.81 -5.61 1.65
C VAL A 71 1.30 -6.92 2.27
N ARG A 72 2.05 -7.74 1.52
CA ARG A 72 2.60 -9.01 2.06
C ARG A 72 3.52 -8.75 3.25
N ARG A 73 4.46 -7.81 3.14
CA ARG A 73 5.39 -7.49 4.22
C ARG A 73 4.67 -7.03 5.49
N LEU A 74 3.64 -6.20 5.34
CA LEU A 74 2.83 -5.76 6.48
C LEU A 74 2.07 -6.93 7.09
N ALA A 75 1.48 -7.80 6.27
CA ALA A 75 0.80 -9.01 6.73
C ALA A 75 1.75 -9.93 7.50
N ASP A 76 2.93 -10.22 6.96
CA ASP A 76 3.95 -11.04 7.61
C ASP A 76 4.39 -10.45 8.97
N ALA A 77 4.58 -9.11 9.04
CA ALA A 77 4.93 -8.43 10.27
C ALA A 77 3.81 -8.49 11.33
N ILE A 78 2.56 -8.42 10.90
CA ILE A 78 1.38 -8.55 11.76
C ILE A 78 1.21 -10.00 12.23
N ASP A 79 1.38 -10.98 11.36
CA ASP A 79 1.24 -12.39 11.71
C ASP A 79 2.36 -12.87 12.67
N ALA A 80 3.46 -12.15 12.76
CA ALA A 80 4.53 -12.40 13.72
C ALA A 80 4.26 -11.81 15.12
N LEU A 81 3.18 -11.03 15.32
CA LEU A 81 2.85 -10.45 16.62
C LEU A 81 2.30 -11.49 17.58
N THR A 82 2.67 -11.39 18.86
CA THR A 82 2.02 -12.11 19.96
C THR A 82 0.67 -11.46 20.30
N ALA A 83 -0.16 -12.15 21.10
CA ALA A 83 -1.47 -11.63 21.49
C ALA A 83 -1.38 -10.29 22.25
N GLU A 84 -0.37 -10.13 23.10
CA GLU A 84 -0.15 -8.91 23.88
C GLU A 84 0.32 -7.73 23.02
N GLU A 85 0.95 -8.00 21.87
CA GLU A 85 1.43 -6.99 20.93
C GLU A 85 0.34 -6.45 20.00
N TYR A 86 -0.85 -7.08 19.95
CA TYR A 86 -1.96 -6.61 19.13
C TYR A 86 -2.60 -5.34 19.71
N THR A 87 -1.86 -4.24 19.68
CA THR A 87 -2.31 -2.90 20.09
C THR A 87 -2.40 -1.95 18.90
N LEU A 88 -3.28 -0.95 18.97
CA LEU A 88 -3.39 0.06 17.91
C LEU A 88 -2.06 0.81 17.69
N ALA A 89 -1.31 1.07 18.77
CA ALA A 89 0.01 1.71 18.70
C ALA A 89 1.00 0.83 17.91
N ARG A 90 1.03 -0.47 18.17
CA ARG A 90 1.93 -1.40 17.45
C ARG A 90 1.56 -1.54 15.98
N LEU A 91 0.27 -1.58 15.67
CA LEU A 91 -0.22 -1.60 14.29
C LEU A 91 0.15 -0.33 13.54
N ALA A 92 0.01 0.84 14.17
CA ALA A 92 0.43 2.12 13.62
C ALA A 92 1.96 2.17 13.38
N GLU A 93 2.75 1.66 14.31
CA GLU A 93 4.20 1.55 14.16
C GLU A 93 4.59 0.70 12.95
N LEU A 94 3.98 -0.48 12.79
CA LEU A 94 4.23 -1.35 11.63
C LEU A 94 3.85 -0.69 10.31
N ALA A 95 2.72 0.02 10.27
CA ALA A 95 2.25 0.73 9.09
C ALA A 95 3.11 1.96 8.74
N SER A 96 3.82 2.54 9.72
CA SER A 96 4.67 3.73 9.52
C SER A 96 6.10 3.41 9.03
N ARG A 97 6.44 2.14 8.86
CA ARG A 97 7.78 1.74 8.41
C ARG A 97 8.06 2.25 6.99
N ILE A 98 9.28 2.76 6.84
CA ILE A 98 9.78 3.29 5.56
C ILE A 98 10.72 2.26 4.95
N GLU A 99 10.52 1.99 3.67
CA GLU A 99 11.37 1.07 2.92
C GLU A 99 12.54 1.78 2.24
N PRO A 100 13.61 1.06 1.92
CA PRO A 100 14.77 1.66 1.26
C PRO A 100 14.46 2.32 -0.09
N ASP A 101 13.49 1.79 -0.84
CA ASP A 101 13.06 2.32 -2.15
C ASP A 101 11.81 3.25 -2.07
N GLU A 102 11.37 3.61 -0.85
CA GLU A 102 10.15 4.41 -0.63
C GLU A 102 10.21 5.78 -1.30
N ARG A 103 11.36 6.45 -1.24
CA ARG A 103 11.52 7.77 -1.86
C ARG A 103 11.40 7.68 -3.37
N ASP A 104 12.06 6.71 -3.98
CA ASP A 104 12.03 6.52 -5.43
C ASP A 104 10.63 6.14 -5.89
N TRP A 105 9.97 5.27 -5.12
CA TRP A 105 8.58 4.91 -5.34
C TRP A 105 7.65 6.13 -5.24
N TYR A 106 7.80 6.95 -4.20
CA TYR A 106 7.02 8.17 -4.01
C TYR A 106 7.15 9.14 -5.19
N LEU A 107 8.37 9.38 -5.68
CA LEU A 107 8.63 10.26 -6.83
C LEU A 107 7.91 9.74 -8.08
N VAL A 108 8.06 8.46 -8.37
CA VAL A 108 7.48 7.81 -9.56
C VAL A 108 5.96 7.83 -9.53
N THR A 109 5.35 7.49 -8.40
CA THR A 109 3.87 7.47 -8.27
C THR A 109 3.27 8.87 -8.29
N THR A 110 3.91 9.84 -7.65
CA THR A 110 3.44 11.24 -7.64
C THR A 110 3.48 11.84 -9.05
N GLU A 111 4.54 11.61 -9.81
CA GLU A 111 4.63 12.09 -11.20
C GLU A 111 3.56 11.42 -12.09
N PHE A 112 3.35 10.12 -11.94
CA PHE A 112 2.30 9.43 -12.69
C PHE A 112 0.90 9.89 -12.28
N THR A 113 0.67 10.18 -11.00
CA THR A 113 -0.59 10.75 -10.51
C THR A 113 -0.84 12.11 -11.14
N LEU A 114 0.18 12.98 -11.22
CA LEU A 114 0.06 14.28 -11.91
C LEU A 114 -0.22 14.13 -13.40
N HIS A 115 0.35 13.11 -14.06
CA HIS A 115 0.01 12.76 -15.44
C HIS A 115 -1.45 12.31 -15.54
N ALA A 116 -1.89 11.40 -14.69
CA ALA A 116 -3.25 10.87 -14.67
C ALA A 116 -4.31 11.96 -14.42
N ILE A 117 -4.02 12.94 -13.57
CA ILE A 117 -4.94 14.10 -13.35
C ILE A 117 -5.18 14.88 -14.65
N ARG A 118 -4.21 14.90 -15.58
CA ARG A 118 -4.29 15.62 -16.86
C ARG A 118 -4.79 14.74 -18.02
N ASP A 119 -4.76 13.42 -17.88
CA ASP A 119 -5.17 12.44 -18.90
C ASP A 119 -6.27 11.51 -18.37
N ARG A 120 -7.45 11.57 -18.99
CA ARG A 120 -8.64 10.81 -18.56
C ARG A 120 -8.45 9.30 -18.67
N GLN A 121 -7.70 8.81 -19.66
CA GLN A 121 -7.46 7.37 -19.83
C GLN A 121 -6.49 6.87 -18.76
N ALA A 122 -5.40 7.59 -18.52
CA ALA A 122 -4.46 7.29 -17.45
C ALA A 122 -5.15 7.34 -16.08
N ALA A 123 -6.01 8.35 -15.84
CA ALA A 123 -6.80 8.46 -14.60
C ALA A 123 -7.71 7.26 -14.37
N TRP A 124 -8.40 6.79 -15.42
CA TRP A 124 -9.28 5.62 -15.30
C TRP A 124 -8.51 4.35 -14.96
N VAL A 125 -7.33 4.15 -15.57
CA VAL A 125 -6.50 2.98 -15.29
C VAL A 125 -5.90 3.05 -13.89
N LEU A 126 -5.31 4.19 -13.49
CA LEU A 126 -4.75 4.38 -12.16
C LEU A 126 -5.83 4.18 -11.08
N ALA A 127 -7.02 4.75 -11.25
CA ALA A 127 -8.12 4.60 -10.29
C ALA A 127 -8.50 3.14 -10.02
N ARG A 128 -8.41 2.26 -11.01
CA ARG A 128 -8.66 0.82 -10.83
C ARG A 128 -7.57 0.12 -10.03
N HIS A 129 -6.31 0.51 -10.21
CA HIS A 129 -5.21 -0.01 -9.40
C HIS A 129 -5.32 0.46 -7.95
N ASP A 130 -5.60 1.75 -7.74
CA ASP A 130 -5.84 2.32 -6.42
C ASP A 130 -7.03 1.67 -5.71
N GLU A 131 -8.12 1.38 -6.44
CA GLU A 131 -9.27 0.66 -5.90
C GLU A 131 -8.89 -0.71 -5.35
N ARG A 132 -8.06 -1.47 -6.09
CA ARG A 132 -7.57 -2.79 -5.65
C ARG A 132 -6.73 -2.65 -4.39
N LEU A 133 -5.75 -1.75 -4.38
CA LEU A 133 -4.89 -1.51 -3.23
C LEU A 133 -5.71 -1.12 -1.99
N ARG A 134 -6.66 -0.18 -2.14
CA ARG A 134 -7.53 0.22 -1.03
C ARG A 134 -8.39 -0.92 -0.51
N ALA A 135 -8.93 -1.74 -1.41
CA ALA A 135 -9.71 -2.91 -1.00
C ALA A 135 -8.86 -3.92 -0.20
N GLU A 136 -7.59 -4.08 -0.54
CA GLU A 136 -6.65 -4.92 0.21
C GLU A 136 -6.34 -4.32 1.58
N ILE A 137 -6.06 -3.02 1.65
CA ILE A 137 -5.85 -2.30 2.91
C ILE A 137 -7.10 -2.42 3.81
N ALA A 138 -8.29 -2.17 3.27
CA ALA A 138 -9.55 -2.25 4.01
C ALA A 138 -9.81 -3.66 4.57
N ARG A 139 -9.56 -4.71 3.74
CA ARG A 139 -9.68 -6.11 4.19
C ARG A 139 -8.67 -6.45 5.28
N GLY A 140 -7.40 -6.11 5.06
CA GLY A 140 -6.32 -6.35 6.03
C GLY A 140 -6.60 -5.64 7.35
N LEU A 141 -6.97 -4.36 7.29
CA LEU A 141 -7.33 -3.56 8.46
C LEU A 141 -8.49 -4.18 9.24
N THR A 142 -9.57 -4.57 8.54
CA THR A 142 -10.73 -5.21 9.19
C THR A 142 -10.34 -6.50 9.89
N LEU A 143 -9.49 -7.33 9.26
CA LEU A 143 -9.00 -8.58 9.86
C LEU A 143 -8.17 -8.32 11.12
N VAL A 144 -7.24 -7.39 11.03
CA VAL A 144 -6.31 -7.04 12.12
C VAL A 144 -7.07 -6.45 13.32
N LEU A 145 -7.99 -5.52 13.06
CA LEU A 145 -8.83 -4.93 14.12
C LEU A 145 -9.67 -5.97 14.83
N ARG A 146 -10.25 -6.93 14.10
CA ARG A 146 -10.98 -8.06 14.72
C ARG A 146 -10.09 -8.90 15.63
N ARG A 147 -8.84 -9.17 15.24
CA ARG A 147 -7.86 -9.85 16.10
C ARG A 147 -7.54 -9.04 17.36
N ALA A 148 -7.55 -7.71 17.25
CA ALA A 148 -7.42 -6.80 18.40
C ALA A 148 -8.72 -6.59 19.19
N GLY A 149 -9.79 -7.36 18.93
CA GLY A 149 -11.08 -7.22 19.60
C GLY A 149 -11.86 -5.96 19.23
N ARG A 150 -11.57 -5.34 18.08
CA ARG A 150 -12.16 -4.08 17.64
C ARG A 150 -12.80 -4.18 16.25
N GLU A 151 -13.72 -3.27 15.96
CA GLU A 151 -14.31 -3.11 14.63
C GLU A 151 -14.41 -1.64 14.25
N LEU A 152 -14.33 -1.35 12.94
CA LEU A 152 -14.50 0.01 12.43
C LEU A 152 -15.94 0.49 12.63
N THR A 153 -16.08 1.75 13.03
CA THR A 153 -17.35 2.48 13.10
C THR A 153 -17.63 3.31 11.85
N VAL A 154 -16.65 3.38 10.94
CA VAL A 154 -16.69 4.11 9.67
C VAL A 154 -16.52 3.14 8.50
N ASP A 155 -16.84 3.59 7.30
CA ASP A 155 -16.63 2.81 6.08
C ASP A 155 -15.14 2.46 5.88
N ALA A 156 -14.85 1.19 5.67
CA ALA A 156 -13.49 0.67 5.60
C ALA A 156 -12.72 1.18 4.37
N ASP A 157 -13.36 1.37 3.20
CA ASP A 157 -12.70 1.95 2.00
C ASP A 157 -12.36 3.42 2.24
N ARG A 158 -13.26 4.18 2.85
CA ARG A 158 -12.98 5.58 3.21
C ARG A 158 -11.85 5.72 4.21
N PHE A 159 -11.79 4.81 5.19
CA PHE A 159 -10.68 4.80 6.15
C PHE A 159 -9.37 4.40 5.48
N ALA A 160 -9.38 3.43 4.56
CA ALA A 160 -8.22 3.08 3.75
C ALA A 160 -7.72 4.27 2.91
N ARG A 161 -8.63 5.08 2.32
CA ARG A 161 -8.27 6.33 1.64
C ARG A 161 -7.59 7.32 2.57
N LEU A 162 -8.07 7.45 3.81
CA LEU A 162 -7.46 8.34 4.80
C LEU A 162 -6.03 7.87 5.15
N ILE A 163 -5.80 6.56 5.30
CA ILE A 163 -4.46 6.01 5.54
C ILE A 163 -3.52 6.35 4.38
N VAL A 164 -3.97 6.15 3.13
CA VAL A 164 -3.18 6.48 1.94
C VAL A 164 -2.90 7.98 1.88
N ALA A 165 -3.89 8.84 2.11
CA ALA A 165 -3.72 10.29 2.11
C ALA A 165 -2.76 10.77 3.21
N LEU A 166 -2.81 10.17 4.41
CA LEU A 166 -1.88 10.47 5.49
C LEU A 166 -0.45 10.09 5.10
N ARG A 167 -0.26 8.92 4.47
CA ARG A 167 1.03 8.44 3.97
C ARG A 167 1.60 9.36 2.90
N GLU A 168 0.84 9.60 1.83
CA GLU A 168 1.28 10.41 0.70
C GLU A 168 1.58 11.86 1.12
N GLY A 169 0.68 12.47 1.90
CA GLY A 169 0.88 13.83 2.42
C GLY A 169 2.04 13.93 3.40
N GLY A 170 2.23 12.92 4.25
CA GLY A 170 3.35 12.81 5.17
C GLY A 170 4.69 12.69 4.46
N LEU A 171 4.78 11.82 3.45
CA LEU A 171 5.99 11.63 2.64
C LEU A 171 6.33 12.89 1.84
N ALA A 172 5.31 13.58 1.26
CA ALA A 172 5.51 14.84 0.55
C ALA A 172 6.26 15.87 1.41
N GLN A 173 5.75 16.10 2.61
CA GLN A 173 6.33 17.05 3.56
C GLN A 173 7.71 16.57 4.06
N SER A 174 7.83 15.28 4.36
CA SER A 174 9.08 14.70 4.87
C SER A 174 10.24 14.81 3.87
N TYR A 175 9.98 14.64 2.57
CA TYR A 175 11.04 14.74 1.57
C TYR A 175 11.43 16.19 1.26
N VAL A 176 10.58 17.17 1.58
CA VAL A 176 10.88 18.60 1.48
C VAL A 176 11.57 19.11 2.75
N GLU A 177 11.12 18.67 3.93
CA GLU A 177 11.59 19.15 5.23
C GLU A 177 12.03 17.98 6.14
N PRO A 178 13.02 17.15 5.75
CA PRO A 178 13.35 15.91 6.46
C PRO A 178 13.87 16.13 7.87
N ALA A 179 14.43 17.29 8.18
CA ALA A 179 14.90 17.64 9.52
C ALA A 179 13.74 17.99 10.46
N ALA A 180 12.65 18.57 9.94
CA ALA A 180 11.48 18.94 10.72
C ALA A 180 10.50 17.76 10.84
N LEU A 181 10.34 16.99 9.77
CA LEU A 181 9.40 15.86 9.70
C LEU A 181 10.08 14.64 9.08
N PRO A 182 10.70 13.76 9.85
CA PRO A 182 11.25 12.50 9.35
C PRO A 182 10.15 11.61 8.71
N PRO A 183 10.44 10.85 7.63
CA PRO A 183 9.47 9.98 6.98
C PRO A 183 8.79 8.99 7.96
N GLY A 184 7.48 8.81 7.81
CA GLY A 184 6.66 7.97 8.67
C GLY A 184 6.28 8.60 10.02
N SER A 185 6.67 9.85 10.30
CA SER A 185 6.38 10.52 11.58
C SER A 185 4.89 10.76 11.78
N LEU A 186 4.19 11.22 10.75
CA LEU A 186 2.74 11.49 10.85
C LEU A 186 1.95 10.21 11.10
N GLU A 187 2.30 9.13 10.45
CA GLU A 187 1.63 7.84 10.68
C GLU A 187 1.88 7.34 12.10
N ARG A 188 3.13 7.42 12.60
CA ARG A 188 3.45 7.01 13.99
C ARG A 188 2.70 7.81 15.03
N GLU A 189 2.53 9.11 14.78
CA GLU A 189 1.88 10.02 15.74
C GLU A 189 0.36 9.95 15.67
N PHE A 190 -0.21 9.92 14.47
CA PHE A 190 -1.64 10.12 14.29
C PHE A 190 -2.44 8.87 13.95
N LEU A 191 -1.83 7.80 13.43
CA LEU A 191 -2.62 6.64 12.99
C LEU A 191 -3.28 5.89 14.16
N ALA A 192 -2.59 5.72 15.29
CA ALA A 192 -3.18 5.07 16.47
C ALA A 192 -4.35 5.88 17.05
N PRO A 193 -4.26 7.20 17.29
CA PRO A 193 -5.40 8.05 17.65
C PRO A 193 -6.56 8.00 16.65
N LEU A 194 -6.28 8.01 15.35
CA LEU A 194 -7.30 7.90 14.31
C LEU A 194 -8.01 6.55 14.36
N LEU A 195 -7.29 5.46 14.58
CA LEU A 195 -7.87 4.14 14.78
C LEU A 195 -8.73 4.10 16.07
N GLU A 196 -8.27 4.72 17.17
CA GLU A 196 -9.00 4.76 18.43
C GLU A 196 -10.39 5.38 18.25
N VAL A 197 -10.46 6.57 17.63
CA VAL A 197 -11.73 7.29 17.44
C VAL A 197 -12.62 6.70 16.33
N SER A 198 -12.04 5.89 15.44
CA SER A 198 -12.75 5.28 14.31
C SER A 198 -13.13 3.81 14.53
N THR A 199 -12.86 3.28 15.73
CA THR A 199 -13.19 1.89 16.08
C THR A 199 -13.93 1.81 17.41
N ARG A 200 -14.58 0.69 17.64
CA ARG A 200 -15.14 0.33 18.95
C ARG A 200 -14.74 -1.10 19.31
N GLU A 201 -14.80 -1.43 20.60
CA GLU A 201 -14.62 -2.81 21.06
C GLU A 201 -15.76 -3.70 20.58
N ILE A 202 -15.42 -4.93 20.19
CA ILE A 202 -16.41 -5.95 19.86
C ILE A 202 -16.90 -6.53 21.19
N PRO A 203 -18.21 -6.49 21.50
CA PRO A 203 -18.75 -7.08 22.73
C PRO A 203 -18.37 -8.57 22.81
N ALA A 204 -17.90 -9.01 23.98
CA ALA A 204 -17.62 -10.42 24.22
C ALA A 204 -18.91 -11.27 23.99
N PRO A 205 -18.82 -12.40 23.27
CA PRO A 205 -19.96 -13.27 23.11
C PRO A 205 -20.37 -13.84 24.51
N GLY A 206 -21.48 -13.36 25.09
CA GLY A 206 -22.05 -13.96 26.30
C GLY A 206 -22.35 -13.08 27.49
N GLY A 207 -22.37 -11.74 27.35
CA GLY A 207 -22.91 -10.85 28.37
C GLY A 207 -24.45 -10.78 28.34
N GLN A 208 -25.16 -11.87 28.54
CA GLN A 208 -26.59 -11.76 28.85
C GLN A 208 -26.75 -11.00 30.18
N SER A 209 -27.25 -9.77 30.08
CA SER A 209 -27.75 -8.98 31.19
C SER A 209 -28.69 -9.88 32.00
N LYS A 210 -28.29 -10.30 33.18
CA LYS A 210 -29.19 -10.77 34.21
C LYS A 210 -30.12 -9.59 34.54
N ARG A 211 -31.26 -9.53 33.85
CA ARG A 211 -32.40 -8.76 34.36
C ARG A 211 -32.76 -9.43 35.70
N SER A 212 -32.37 -8.79 36.76
CA SER A 212 -32.86 -9.03 38.11
C SER A 212 -34.36 -8.79 38.06
N GLY A 213 -35.12 -9.88 37.91
CA GLY A 213 -36.53 -9.91 38.24
C GLY A 213 -36.65 -9.84 39.76
N SER A 214 -37.01 -8.67 40.27
CA SER A 214 -37.54 -8.53 41.61
C SER A 214 -39.06 -8.64 41.50
N ASP A 215 -39.57 -9.87 41.54
CA ASP A 215 -40.94 -10.10 41.95
C ASP A 215 -41.02 -9.87 43.47
N ALA A 216 -41.62 -8.76 43.85
CA ALA A 216 -42.14 -8.59 45.18
C ALA A 216 -43.64 -8.83 45.11
N VAL A 217 -44.07 -9.99 45.55
CA VAL A 217 -45.40 -10.32 45.99
C VAL A 217 -45.64 -9.60 47.33
N ILE A 218 -46.64 -8.80 47.43
CA ILE A 218 -47.78 -8.76 48.35
C ILE A 218 -48.61 -7.53 48.06
#